data_d05cbc06d82b386f321493eff7316979
#
_entry.id   d05cbc06d82b386f321493eff7316979
#
_cell.length_a   1.000
_cell.length_b   1.000
_cell.length_c   1.000
_cell.angle_alpha   90.00
_cell.angle_beta   90.00
_cell.angle_gamma   90.00
#
_symmetry.space_group_name_H-M   'P 1'
#
loop_
_entity.id
_entity.type
_entity.pdbx_description
1 polymer ?
#
loop_
_entity_poly.entity_id
_entity_poly.type
_entity_poly.pdbx_seq_one_letter_code
_entity_poly.pdbx_strand_id
1 'polypeptide(L)'
;MTSRVFLVSPAMSVSLRQARFDDDGPLDATGAARARSAAGSLPAAARVLVSPAERCRRTTAALGLDGVPVPELAGLDMGRWRGRTLDEVGAAEPEAVGRWLSDPECAPHGGESVRDLCARVARWLADARTLEGRTLAVVEPEVVRAAVVDALGLPGAVFWRLDVPPLTVTELSGRAGRWNLRLGSAPAAVESE
;
A
#
# COMPACT_ATOMS: atom_id res chain seq x y z
N MET A 1 22.31 6.84 -12.20
CA MET A 1 21.01 7.51 -12.02
C MET A 1 20.27 6.84 -10.91
N THR A 2 19.49 7.55 -10.12
CA THR A 2 18.82 7.01 -8.93
C THR A 2 17.32 7.21 -9.08
N SER A 3 16.55 6.11 -9.13
CA SER A 3 15.09 6.15 -9.04
C SER A 3 14.67 6.21 -7.58
N ARG A 4 13.62 6.97 -7.27
CA ARG A 4 13.01 7.00 -5.94
C ARG A 4 11.52 6.76 -6.06
N VAL A 5 11.01 5.84 -5.25
CA VAL A 5 9.60 5.53 -5.14
C VAL A 5 9.14 5.82 -3.72
N PHE A 6 8.10 6.64 -3.60
CA PHE A 6 7.41 6.95 -2.35
C PHE A 6 6.05 6.28 -2.38
N LEU A 7 5.86 5.23 -1.59
CA LEU A 7 4.59 4.55 -1.44
C LEU A 7 3.85 5.19 -0.26
N VAL A 8 2.67 5.72 -0.51
CA VAL A 8 1.82 6.36 0.50
C VAL A 8 0.63 5.47 0.75
N SER A 9 0.46 5.01 1.99
CA SER A 9 -0.71 4.26 2.40
C SER A 9 -1.95 5.16 2.47
N PRO A 10 -3.16 4.68 2.14
CA PRO A 10 -4.34 5.51 2.12
C PRO A 10 -4.78 5.94 3.51
N ALA A 11 -5.60 6.96 3.57
CA ALA A 11 -6.23 7.41 4.80
C ALA A 11 -7.20 6.37 5.36
N MET A 12 -7.54 6.49 6.64
CA MET A 12 -8.51 5.63 7.31
C MET A 12 -9.85 5.65 6.59
N SER A 13 -10.42 4.46 6.36
CA SER A 13 -11.76 4.27 5.79
C SER A 13 -12.70 3.66 6.81
N VAL A 14 -13.99 3.70 6.52
CA VAL A 14 -15.01 3.02 7.33
C VAL A 14 -14.76 1.51 7.36
N SER A 15 -14.45 0.90 6.21
CA SER A 15 -14.18 -0.53 6.08
C SER A 15 -12.96 -0.96 6.92
N LEU A 16 -11.86 -0.19 6.85
CA LEU A 16 -10.66 -0.48 7.64
C LEU A 16 -10.92 -0.39 9.15
N ARG A 17 -11.71 0.61 9.58
CA ARG A 17 -12.07 0.76 11.01
C ARG A 17 -12.87 -0.43 11.54
N GLN A 18 -13.66 -1.07 10.68
CA GLN A 18 -14.47 -2.24 11.00
C GLN A 18 -13.71 -3.57 10.77
N ALA A 19 -12.40 -3.54 10.47
CA ALA A 19 -11.62 -4.70 10.05
C ALA A 19 -12.31 -5.49 8.90
N ARG A 20 -12.92 -4.74 7.97
CA ARG A 20 -13.64 -5.28 6.81
C ARG A 20 -12.70 -5.34 5.62
N PHE A 21 -12.70 -6.46 4.93
CA PHE A 21 -12.04 -6.57 3.63
C PHE A 21 -12.63 -5.54 2.66
N ASP A 22 -11.75 -4.85 1.92
CA ASP A 22 -12.13 -3.67 1.14
C ASP A 22 -13.36 -3.92 0.24
N ASP A 23 -14.27 -2.97 0.29
CA ASP A 23 -15.55 -2.96 -0.44
C ASP A 23 -15.74 -1.69 -1.28
N ASP A 24 -14.65 -0.95 -1.56
CA ASP A 24 -14.64 0.39 -2.15
C ASP A 24 -15.36 1.45 -1.30
N GLY A 25 -15.43 1.22 0.01
CA GLY A 25 -16.05 2.16 0.94
C GLY A 25 -15.33 3.51 1.00
N PRO A 26 -16.04 4.59 1.45
CA PRO A 26 -15.46 5.92 1.54
C PRO A 26 -14.43 6.03 2.66
N LEU A 27 -13.59 7.05 2.59
CA LEU A 27 -12.80 7.49 3.75
C LEU A 27 -13.74 7.88 4.88
N ASP A 28 -13.34 7.61 6.13
CA ASP A 28 -14.05 8.21 7.25
C ASP A 28 -13.73 9.72 7.38
N ALA A 29 -14.55 10.45 8.13
CA ALA A 29 -14.40 11.90 8.26
C ALA A 29 -13.03 12.31 8.83
N THR A 30 -12.51 11.54 9.79
CA THR A 30 -11.20 11.77 10.41
C THR A 30 -10.06 11.48 9.43
N GLY A 31 -10.13 10.38 8.70
CA GLY A 31 -9.16 10.02 7.67
C GLY A 31 -9.10 11.08 6.56
N ALA A 32 -10.26 11.52 6.08
CA ALA A 32 -10.34 12.58 5.07
C ALA A 32 -9.77 13.92 5.59
N ALA A 33 -10.04 14.28 6.84
CA ALA A 33 -9.49 15.50 7.47
C ALA A 33 -7.96 15.41 7.60
N ARG A 34 -7.43 14.28 8.07
CA ARG A 34 -5.99 14.05 8.19
C ARG A 34 -5.28 14.09 6.84
N ALA A 35 -5.88 13.50 5.79
CA ALA A 35 -5.32 13.57 4.44
C ALA A 35 -5.24 15.01 3.94
N ARG A 36 -6.30 15.82 4.13
CA ARG A 36 -6.28 17.25 3.78
C ARG A 36 -5.22 18.04 4.55
N SER A 37 -5.05 17.75 5.85
CA SER A 37 -4.01 18.41 6.67
C SER A 37 -2.59 18.03 6.26
N ALA A 38 -2.40 16.86 5.63
CA ALA A 38 -1.12 16.41 5.10
C ALA A 38 -0.85 16.93 3.67
N ALA A 39 -1.78 17.67 3.06
CA ALA A 39 -1.59 18.27 1.73
C ALA A 39 -0.35 19.17 1.74
N GLY A 40 0.52 19.00 0.72
CA GLY A 40 1.77 19.77 0.58
C GLY A 40 2.93 19.25 1.43
N SER A 41 2.75 18.29 2.35
CA SER A 41 3.83 17.72 3.18
C SER A 41 4.61 16.60 2.51
N LEU A 42 4.11 16.06 1.39
CA LEU A 42 4.72 14.96 0.68
C LEU A 42 5.87 15.43 -0.22
N PRO A 43 6.88 14.57 -0.47
CA PRO A 43 7.97 14.90 -1.37
C PRO A 43 7.46 15.25 -2.77
N ALA A 44 7.98 16.31 -3.38
CA ALA A 44 7.69 16.61 -4.78
C ALA A 44 8.14 15.44 -5.68
N ALA A 45 7.26 15.02 -6.57
CA ALA A 45 7.48 13.91 -7.49
C ALA A 45 7.20 14.32 -8.93
N ALA A 46 7.96 13.73 -9.86
CA ALA A 46 7.75 13.93 -11.29
C ALA A 46 6.51 13.16 -11.81
N ARG A 47 6.10 12.11 -11.07
CA ARG A 47 4.94 11.27 -11.38
C ARG A 47 4.16 10.98 -10.12
N VAL A 48 2.84 11.13 -10.20
CA VAL A 48 1.93 10.71 -9.15
C VAL A 48 1.05 9.59 -9.70
N LEU A 49 1.12 8.43 -9.08
CA LEU A 49 0.37 7.23 -9.44
C LEU A 49 -0.62 6.90 -8.32
N VAL A 50 -1.67 6.18 -8.65
CA VAL A 50 -2.66 5.79 -7.67
C VAL A 50 -3.20 4.39 -7.96
N SER A 51 -3.41 3.60 -6.90
CA SER A 51 -4.20 2.37 -6.97
C SER A 51 -5.61 2.67 -7.48
N PRO A 52 -6.21 1.81 -8.31
CA PRO A 52 -7.60 2.00 -8.75
C PRO A 52 -8.62 1.93 -7.62
N ALA A 53 -8.27 1.46 -6.43
CA ALA A 53 -9.16 1.39 -5.27
C ALA A 53 -9.69 2.79 -4.87
N GLU A 54 -10.98 2.85 -4.55
CA GLU A 54 -11.67 4.12 -4.26
C GLU A 54 -11.03 4.89 -3.09
N ARG A 55 -10.63 4.22 -2.02
CA ARG A 55 -9.99 4.88 -0.88
C ARG A 55 -8.63 5.49 -1.23
N CYS A 56 -7.86 4.86 -2.14
CA CYS A 56 -6.60 5.43 -2.63
C CYS A 56 -6.86 6.68 -3.48
N ARG A 57 -7.83 6.63 -4.40
CA ARG A 57 -8.22 7.79 -5.22
C ARG A 57 -8.70 8.95 -4.37
N ARG A 58 -9.57 8.69 -3.38
CA ARG A 58 -10.06 9.71 -2.44
C ARG A 58 -8.96 10.28 -1.56
N THR A 59 -8.02 9.45 -1.13
CA THR A 59 -6.84 9.92 -0.39
C THR A 59 -5.97 10.82 -1.26
N THR A 60 -5.71 10.43 -2.50
CA THR A 60 -4.94 11.22 -3.47
C THR A 60 -5.57 12.61 -3.69
N ALA A 61 -6.87 12.64 -3.92
CA ALA A 61 -7.62 13.91 -4.07
C ALA A 61 -7.57 14.76 -2.79
N ALA A 62 -7.74 14.16 -1.61
CA ALA A 62 -7.67 14.86 -0.32
C ALA A 62 -6.27 15.42 -0.02
N LEU A 63 -5.21 14.77 -0.49
CA LEU A 63 -3.82 15.25 -0.43
C LEU A 63 -3.53 16.38 -1.44
N GLY A 64 -4.50 16.77 -2.28
CA GLY A 64 -4.33 17.78 -3.32
C GLY A 64 -3.46 17.31 -4.49
N LEU A 65 -3.42 16.01 -4.74
CA LEU A 65 -2.62 15.39 -5.80
C LEU A 65 -3.51 14.95 -6.97
N ASP A 66 -2.95 15.00 -8.18
CA ASP A 66 -3.55 14.45 -9.39
C ASP A 66 -2.79 13.17 -9.77
N GLY A 67 -3.38 12.02 -9.47
CA GLY A 67 -2.74 10.72 -9.62
C GLY A 67 -3.29 9.94 -10.82
N VAL A 68 -2.39 9.36 -11.62
CA VAL A 68 -2.74 8.46 -12.73
C VAL A 68 -3.04 7.07 -12.17
N PRO A 69 -4.24 6.51 -12.43
CA PRO A 69 -4.55 5.15 -11.97
C PRO A 69 -3.68 4.10 -12.69
N VAL A 70 -3.15 3.16 -11.90
CA VAL A 70 -2.28 2.07 -12.40
C VAL A 70 -2.85 0.74 -11.94
N PRO A 71 -3.37 -0.11 -12.85
CA PRO A 71 -3.96 -1.41 -12.49
C PRO A 71 -3.00 -2.34 -11.74
N GLU A 72 -1.71 -2.29 -12.07
CA GLU A 72 -0.66 -3.08 -11.42
C GLU A 72 -0.49 -2.73 -9.92
N LEU A 73 -1.01 -1.58 -9.49
CA LEU A 73 -1.00 -1.12 -8.11
C LEU A 73 -2.33 -1.35 -7.39
N ALA A 74 -3.23 -2.15 -7.94
CA ALA A 74 -4.45 -2.57 -7.24
C ALA A 74 -4.11 -3.29 -5.92
N GLY A 75 -4.97 -3.21 -4.93
CA GLY A 75 -4.86 -3.99 -3.69
C GLY A 75 -4.99 -5.49 -3.93
N LEU A 76 -4.87 -6.27 -2.88
CA LEU A 76 -5.06 -7.70 -2.91
C LEU A 76 -6.54 -8.03 -3.21
N ASP A 77 -6.79 -8.83 -4.25
CA ASP A 77 -8.15 -9.29 -4.53
C ASP A 77 -8.60 -10.31 -3.49
N MET A 78 -9.55 -9.93 -2.66
CA MET A 78 -10.08 -10.75 -1.57
C MET A 78 -11.27 -11.65 -2.00
N GLY A 79 -11.58 -11.71 -3.29
CA GLY A 79 -12.62 -12.57 -3.84
C GLY A 79 -13.92 -12.53 -3.02
N ARG A 80 -14.44 -13.70 -2.58
CA ARG A 80 -15.70 -13.78 -1.82
C ARG A 80 -15.65 -13.22 -0.39
N TRP A 81 -14.47 -12.89 0.12
CA TRP A 81 -14.35 -12.24 1.44
C TRP A 81 -14.55 -10.74 1.37
N ARG A 82 -14.48 -10.16 0.18
CA ARG A 82 -14.70 -8.71 -0.02
C ARG A 82 -16.00 -8.25 0.63
N GLY A 83 -15.94 -7.16 1.37
CA GLY A 83 -17.07 -6.57 2.09
C GLY A 83 -17.46 -7.28 3.40
N ARG A 84 -16.87 -8.43 3.72
CA ARG A 84 -17.06 -9.11 5.01
C ARG A 84 -16.04 -8.62 6.03
N THR A 85 -16.37 -8.69 7.31
CA THR A 85 -15.39 -8.42 8.37
C THR A 85 -14.48 -9.64 8.60
N LEU A 86 -13.30 -9.41 9.16
CA LEU A 86 -12.40 -10.49 9.54
C LEU A 86 -13.05 -11.44 10.55
N ASP A 87 -13.84 -10.91 11.49
CA ASP A 87 -14.58 -11.72 12.48
C ASP A 87 -15.64 -12.61 11.82
N GLU A 88 -16.42 -12.08 10.86
CA GLU A 88 -17.41 -12.85 10.11
C GLU A 88 -16.77 -14.00 9.31
N VAL A 89 -15.63 -13.73 8.68
CA VAL A 89 -14.88 -14.74 7.93
C VAL A 89 -14.24 -15.75 8.89
N GLY A 90 -13.62 -15.26 9.97
CA GLY A 90 -12.98 -16.11 10.98
C GLY A 90 -13.96 -17.07 11.67
N ALA A 91 -15.19 -16.61 11.93
CA ALA A 91 -16.23 -17.46 12.49
C ALA A 91 -16.75 -18.52 11.50
N ALA A 92 -16.87 -18.15 10.22
CA ALA A 92 -17.41 -19.04 9.18
C ALA A 92 -16.36 -20.01 8.58
N GLU A 93 -15.12 -19.57 8.46
CA GLU A 93 -14.06 -20.26 7.71
C GLU A 93 -12.70 -20.22 8.45
N PRO A 94 -12.60 -20.64 9.73
CA PRO A 94 -11.38 -20.44 10.54
C PRO A 94 -10.14 -21.11 9.95
N GLU A 95 -10.29 -22.31 9.37
CA GLU A 95 -9.18 -23.01 8.72
C GLU A 95 -8.69 -22.30 7.45
N ALA A 96 -9.60 -21.70 6.70
CA ALA A 96 -9.26 -20.93 5.51
C ALA A 96 -8.48 -19.67 5.88
N VAL A 97 -8.89 -18.95 6.94
CA VAL A 97 -8.15 -17.80 7.49
C VAL A 97 -6.77 -18.22 7.98
N GLY A 98 -6.67 -19.33 8.70
CA GLY A 98 -5.39 -19.86 9.17
C GLY A 98 -4.42 -20.15 8.03
N ARG A 99 -4.89 -20.79 6.95
CA ARG A 99 -4.08 -21.05 5.74
C ARG A 99 -3.67 -19.76 5.04
N TRP A 100 -4.60 -18.82 4.86
CA TRP A 100 -4.32 -17.53 4.23
C TRP A 100 -3.23 -16.72 4.95
N LEU A 101 -3.20 -16.77 6.29
CA LEU A 101 -2.19 -16.08 7.09
C LEU A 101 -0.83 -16.78 7.11
N SER A 102 -0.79 -18.11 6.92
CA SER A 102 0.43 -18.91 7.06
C SER A 102 1.08 -19.30 5.74
N ASP A 103 0.31 -19.37 4.65
CA ASP A 103 0.76 -19.82 3.33
C ASP A 103 0.55 -18.72 2.28
N PRO A 104 1.63 -18.05 1.82
CA PRO A 104 1.54 -16.99 0.81
C PRO A 104 0.99 -17.45 -0.55
N GLU A 105 1.01 -18.75 -0.85
CA GLU A 105 0.47 -19.30 -2.11
C GLU A 105 -1.04 -19.55 -2.03
N CYS A 106 -1.59 -19.57 -0.82
CA CYS A 106 -2.99 -19.91 -0.61
C CYS A 106 -3.90 -18.69 -0.80
N ALA A 107 -4.92 -18.84 -1.67
CA ALA A 107 -5.99 -17.86 -1.86
C ALA A 107 -7.36 -18.51 -1.60
N PRO A 108 -7.70 -18.85 -0.34
CA PRO A 108 -8.91 -19.61 -0.02
C PRO A 108 -10.19 -18.84 -0.32
N HIS A 109 -10.11 -17.52 -0.45
CA HIS A 109 -11.19 -16.60 -0.83
C HIS A 109 -11.50 -16.61 -2.34
N GLY A 110 -10.65 -17.25 -3.16
CA GLY A 110 -10.85 -17.33 -4.62
C GLY A 110 -10.43 -16.08 -5.39
N GLY A 111 -9.71 -15.17 -4.74
CA GLY A 111 -9.08 -14.01 -5.36
C GLY A 111 -7.58 -14.22 -5.60
N GLU A 112 -6.76 -13.19 -5.33
CA GLU A 112 -5.31 -13.20 -5.55
C GLU A 112 -4.55 -13.74 -4.33
N SER A 113 -3.53 -14.57 -4.53
CA SER A 113 -2.62 -14.98 -3.46
C SER A 113 -1.63 -13.87 -3.10
N VAL A 114 -1.05 -13.91 -1.89
CA VAL A 114 0.03 -12.99 -1.50
C VAL A 114 1.23 -13.12 -2.45
N ARG A 115 1.54 -14.34 -2.91
CA ARG A 115 2.60 -14.61 -3.87
C ARG A 115 2.32 -13.90 -5.21
N ASP A 116 1.09 -13.99 -5.74
CA ASP A 116 0.74 -13.38 -7.03
C ASP A 116 0.76 -11.85 -6.93
N LEU A 117 0.27 -11.28 -5.82
CA LEU A 117 0.42 -9.86 -5.53
C LEU A 117 1.90 -9.44 -5.50
N CYS A 118 2.75 -10.16 -4.77
CA CYS A 118 4.19 -9.87 -4.72
C CYS A 118 4.82 -9.93 -6.12
N ALA A 119 4.48 -10.92 -6.93
CA ALA A 119 4.98 -11.05 -8.30
C ALA A 119 4.52 -9.89 -9.20
N ARG A 120 3.28 -9.43 -9.06
CA ARG A 120 2.73 -8.28 -9.80
C ARG A 120 3.45 -6.99 -9.42
N VAL A 121 3.60 -6.74 -8.12
CA VAL A 121 4.29 -5.54 -7.61
C VAL A 121 5.78 -5.55 -7.94
N ALA A 122 6.44 -6.71 -7.91
CA ALA A 122 7.83 -6.86 -8.31
C ALA A 122 8.06 -6.45 -9.78
N ARG A 123 7.17 -6.85 -10.69
CA ARG A 123 7.24 -6.42 -12.09
C ARG A 123 7.13 -4.90 -12.22
N TRP A 124 6.15 -4.31 -11.54
CA TRP A 124 5.98 -2.86 -11.52
C TRP A 124 7.23 -2.14 -10.93
N LEU A 125 7.82 -2.65 -9.85
CA LEU A 125 9.07 -2.10 -9.28
C LEU A 125 10.26 -2.22 -10.22
N ALA A 126 10.36 -3.32 -10.99
CA ALA A 126 11.39 -3.48 -12.00
C ALA A 126 11.30 -2.39 -13.09
N ASP A 127 10.10 -2.10 -13.57
CA ASP A 127 9.84 -1.02 -14.52
C ASP A 127 10.11 0.37 -13.89
N ALA A 128 9.63 0.61 -12.68
CA ALA A 128 9.84 1.86 -11.95
C ALA A 128 11.33 2.17 -11.70
N ARG A 129 12.16 1.13 -11.58
CA ARG A 129 13.61 1.29 -11.41
C ARG A 129 14.30 1.88 -12.66
N THR A 130 13.73 1.69 -13.85
CA THR A 130 14.26 2.25 -15.08
C THR A 130 13.88 3.72 -15.26
N LEU A 131 12.88 4.20 -14.52
CA LEU A 131 12.40 5.57 -14.59
C LEU A 131 13.24 6.49 -13.71
N GLU A 132 13.76 7.55 -14.30
CA GLU A 132 14.49 8.57 -13.54
C GLU A 132 13.56 9.46 -12.73
N GLY A 133 14.10 9.99 -11.62
CA GLY A 133 13.41 10.94 -10.78
C GLY A 133 12.60 10.27 -9.67
N ARG A 134 11.62 11.01 -9.18
CA ARG A 134 10.77 10.63 -8.06
C ARG A 134 9.39 10.21 -8.55
N THR A 135 8.93 9.06 -8.11
CA THR A 135 7.56 8.58 -8.31
C THR A 135 6.88 8.50 -6.95
N LEU A 136 5.71 9.09 -6.82
CA LEU A 136 4.85 8.96 -5.65
C LEU A 136 3.67 8.08 -6.06
N ALA A 137 3.32 7.08 -5.25
CA ALA A 137 2.19 6.20 -5.51
C ALA A 137 1.34 6.04 -4.25
N VAL A 138 0.06 6.41 -4.33
CA VAL A 138 -0.91 6.15 -3.25
C VAL A 138 -1.50 4.78 -3.47
N VAL A 139 -1.18 3.85 -2.57
CA VAL A 139 -1.44 2.41 -2.75
C VAL A 139 -1.89 1.75 -1.45
N GLU A 140 -2.59 0.62 -1.59
CA GLU A 140 -3.05 -0.18 -0.46
C GLU A 140 -1.88 -0.69 0.39
N PRO A 141 -2.07 -0.91 1.71
CA PRO A 141 -1.04 -1.44 2.60
C PRO A 141 -0.42 -2.74 2.11
N GLU A 142 -1.19 -3.59 1.45
CA GLU A 142 -0.73 -4.87 0.88
C GLU A 142 0.28 -4.65 -0.25
N VAL A 143 0.09 -3.62 -1.06
CA VAL A 143 1.04 -3.25 -2.12
C VAL A 143 2.34 -2.72 -1.52
N VAL A 144 2.26 -1.94 -0.44
CA VAL A 144 3.46 -1.49 0.30
C VAL A 144 4.23 -2.68 0.86
N ARG A 145 3.54 -3.63 1.50
CA ARG A 145 4.15 -4.88 2.01
C ARG A 145 4.83 -5.66 0.90
N ALA A 146 4.15 -5.87 -0.22
CA ALA A 146 4.69 -6.58 -1.38
C ALA A 146 5.94 -5.89 -1.94
N ALA A 147 5.93 -4.56 -2.03
CA ALA A 147 7.08 -3.78 -2.47
C ALA A 147 8.28 -3.91 -1.52
N VAL A 148 8.06 -3.93 -0.21
CA VAL A 148 9.13 -4.12 0.79
C VAL A 148 9.67 -5.55 0.75
N VAL A 149 8.81 -6.55 0.62
CA VAL A 149 9.21 -7.97 0.48
C VAL A 149 10.11 -8.15 -0.73
N ASP A 150 9.74 -7.62 -1.90
CA ASP A 150 10.55 -7.68 -3.12
C ASP A 150 11.86 -6.88 -2.98
N ALA A 151 11.78 -5.64 -2.55
CA ALA A 151 12.92 -4.74 -2.44
C ALA A 151 14.05 -5.29 -1.56
N LEU A 152 13.71 -6.04 -0.52
CA LEU A 152 14.65 -6.59 0.45
C LEU A 152 14.91 -8.09 0.25
N GLY A 153 14.29 -8.73 -0.74
CA GLY A 153 14.41 -10.18 -0.98
C GLY A 153 13.93 -11.03 0.20
N LEU A 154 12.85 -10.59 0.86
CA LEU A 154 12.32 -11.29 2.03
C LEU A 154 11.45 -12.49 1.61
N PRO A 155 11.37 -13.55 2.45
CA PRO A 155 10.43 -14.62 2.21
C PRO A 155 8.98 -14.14 2.37
N GLY A 156 8.04 -14.64 1.55
CA GLY A 156 6.63 -14.25 1.58
C GLY A 156 5.96 -14.43 2.95
N ALA A 157 6.47 -15.34 3.78
CA ALA A 157 5.95 -15.57 5.14
C ALA A 157 6.08 -14.35 6.09
N VAL A 158 6.88 -13.33 5.76
CA VAL A 158 6.97 -12.10 6.57
C VAL A 158 5.92 -11.06 6.19
N PHE A 159 5.16 -11.26 5.12
CA PHE A 159 4.24 -10.27 4.56
C PHE A 159 3.29 -9.68 5.60
N TRP A 160 2.62 -10.53 6.39
CA TRP A 160 1.68 -10.10 7.43
C TRP A 160 2.33 -9.54 8.69
N ARG A 161 3.68 -9.62 8.78
CA ARG A 161 4.46 -9.05 9.91
C ARG A 161 4.91 -7.61 9.66
N LEU A 162 4.67 -7.09 8.45
CA LEU A 162 4.96 -5.70 8.09
C LEU A 162 3.74 -4.85 8.42
N ASP A 163 3.86 -3.97 9.38
CA ASP A 163 2.79 -3.02 9.71
C ASP A 163 2.91 -1.76 8.85
N VAL A 164 1.78 -1.33 8.27
CA VAL A 164 1.70 -0.16 7.39
C VAL A 164 0.53 0.71 7.85
N PRO A 165 0.79 1.65 8.76
CA PRO A 165 -0.25 2.54 9.25
C PRO A 165 -0.82 3.46 8.15
N PRO A 166 -2.07 3.96 8.31
CA PRO A 166 -2.65 4.93 7.37
C PRO A 166 -1.85 6.22 7.28
N LEU A 167 -1.79 6.79 6.07
CA LEU A 167 -1.08 8.04 5.76
C LEU A 167 0.41 8.02 6.10
N THR A 168 1.06 6.86 5.98
CA THR A 168 2.51 6.75 6.12
C THR A 168 3.19 6.67 4.76
N VAL A 169 4.45 7.07 4.73
CA VAL A 169 5.29 7.06 3.52
C VAL A 169 6.39 6.03 3.68
N THR A 170 6.49 5.11 2.73
CA THR A 170 7.59 4.17 2.59
C THR A 170 8.46 4.58 1.40
N GLU A 171 9.74 4.90 1.63
CA GLU A 171 10.66 5.32 0.58
C GLU A 171 11.55 4.16 0.14
N LEU A 172 11.55 3.89 -1.15
CA LEU A 172 12.47 2.98 -1.82
C LEU A 172 13.40 3.78 -2.75
N SER A 173 14.70 3.56 -2.68
CA SER A 173 15.67 4.15 -3.59
C SER A 173 16.37 3.07 -4.42
N GLY A 174 16.21 3.15 -5.75
CA GLY A 174 16.82 2.22 -6.71
C GLY A 174 18.22 2.67 -7.10
N ARG A 175 19.22 1.81 -6.88
CA ARG A 175 20.61 2.05 -7.30
C ARG A 175 21.31 0.73 -7.63
N ALA A 176 22.08 0.71 -8.71
CA ALA A 176 22.90 -0.44 -9.10
C ALA A 176 22.12 -1.77 -9.16
N GLY A 177 20.92 -1.74 -9.70
CA GLY A 177 20.09 -2.94 -9.90
C GLY A 177 19.34 -3.44 -8.67
N ARG A 178 19.38 -2.73 -7.54
CA ARG A 178 18.68 -3.10 -6.31
C ARG A 178 17.90 -1.94 -5.72
N TRP A 179 16.91 -2.24 -4.90
CA TRP A 179 16.22 -1.28 -4.05
C TRP A 179 16.84 -1.23 -2.65
N ASN A 180 16.82 -0.05 -2.04
CA ASN A 180 17.13 0.14 -0.63
C ASN A 180 15.91 0.76 0.04
N LEU A 181 15.45 0.18 1.14
CA LEU A 181 14.38 0.73 1.97
C LEU A 181 14.97 1.78 2.91
N ARG A 182 14.35 2.95 2.95
CA ARG A 182 14.70 4.00 3.90
C ARG A 182 13.78 3.94 5.13
N LEU A 183 14.37 3.74 6.29
CA LEU A 183 13.69 3.74 7.58
C LEU A 183 13.92 5.07 8.29
N GLY A 184 12.87 5.58 8.90
CA GLY A 184 12.89 6.82 9.67
C GLY A 184 13.02 8.07 8.80
N SER A 185 12.39 9.14 9.23
CA SER A 185 12.64 10.50 8.75
C SER A 185 13.30 11.28 9.87
N ALA A 186 14.21 12.19 9.54
CA ALA A 186 14.71 13.12 10.54
C ALA A 186 13.51 13.86 11.16
N PRO A 187 13.48 14.08 12.50
CA PRO A 187 12.48 14.95 13.11
C PRO A 187 12.52 16.30 12.39
N ALA A 188 11.34 16.85 12.09
CA ALA A 188 11.28 18.21 11.58
C ALA A 188 12.05 19.12 12.54
N ALA A 189 12.97 19.92 12.03
CA ALA A 189 13.62 20.93 12.84
C ALA A 189 12.52 21.84 13.41
N VAL A 190 12.43 21.94 14.73
CA VAL A 190 11.61 22.96 15.38
C VAL A 190 12.28 24.28 15.01
N GLU A 191 11.70 25.03 14.08
CA GLU A 191 12.10 26.40 13.85
C GLU A 191 11.84 27.14 15.17
N SER A 192 12.93 27.47 15.86
CA SER A 192 12.87 28.33 17.05
C SER A 192 12.52 29.73 16.57
N GLU A 193 11.33 30.22 16.92
CA GLU A 193 10.99 31.63 16.86
C GLU A 193 11.87 32.45 17.82
#